data_68c27616221e326e0dafb23b90f37e00
#
_entry.id   68c27616221e326e0dafb23b90f37e00
#
_cell.length_a   1.000
_cell.length_b   1.000
_cell.length_c   1.000
_cell.angle_alpha   90.00
_cell.angle_beta   90.00
_cell.angle_gamma   90.00
#
_symmetry.space_group_name_H-M   'P 1'
#
loop_
_entity.id
_entity.type
_entity.pdbx_description
1 polymer ?
#
loop_
_entity_poly.entity_id
_entity_poly.type
_entity_poly.pdbx_seq_one_letter_code
_entity_poly.pdbx_strand_id
1 'polypeptide(L)'
;MKTIDTHGITYIEPVPEGTSEWYYGISKEYGDLYEAEETFRRGRSIKGNSLCLIHYPDGEVFWPFPKTIGTCTGKPVYLNDHIYFPNVDFVNRMICIFCFDCQDHETELQIKLPLKSVRSCYNLQLHGSPLSLTRQGEEGLFEIIWPERISFKMDPHESFFLREDDRLYFWKWYEEGDGSDYRYWEETVVRSMEGKVLEILPGDVRIMPDGEMWHLK
;
A
#
# COMPACT_ATOMS: atom_id res chain seq x y z
N MET A 1 -7.93 -20.45 23.38
CA MET A 1 -6.99 -19.55 22.69
C MET A 1 -6.33 -20.36 21.58
N LYS A 2 -6.34 -19.86 20.34
CA LYS A 2 -5.67 -20.51 19.20
C LYS A 2 -4.23 -19.97 19.10
N THR A 3 -3.26 -20.86 18.92
CA THR A 3 -1.86 -20.46 18.70
C THR A 3 -1.55 -20.61 17.22
N ILE A 4 -1.03 -19.54 16.61
CA ILE A 4 -0.67 -19.46 15.19
C ILE A 4 0.85 -19.32 15.13
N ASP A 5 1.52 -20.20 14.40
CA ASP A 5 2.97 -20.10 14.19
C ASP A 5 3.24 -19.21 12.96
N THR A 6 3.77 -18.03 13.21
CA THR A 6 4.14 -17.03 12.21
C THR A 6 5.66 -16.86 12.09
N HIS A 7 6.43 -17.85 12.53
CA HIS A 7 7.91 -17.83 12.53
C HIS A 7 8.51 -16.55 13.12
N GLY A 8 7.88 -16.04 14.20
CA GLY A 8 8.35 -14.85 14.93
C GLY A 8 7.82 -13.51 14.42
N ILE A 9 6.94 -13.48 13.44
CA ILE A 9 6.19 -12.28 13.08
C ILE A 9 5.05 -12.12 14.09
N THR A 10 5.14 -11.13 14.97
CA THR A 10 4.19 -10.93 16.09
C THR A 10 3.16 -9.83 15.86
N TYR A 11 3.31 -9.07 14.79
CA TYR A 11 2.38 -8.02 14.41
C TYR A 11 1.72 -8.35 13.08
N ILE A 12 0.40 -8.39 13.09
CA ILE A 12 -0.41 -8.65 11.91
C ILE A 12 -1.44 -7.54 11.74
N GLU A 13 -1.78 -7.25 10.51
CA GLU A 13 -2.82 -6.29 10.11
C GLU A 13 -3.84 -6.99 9.20
N PRO A 14 -5.11 -6.53 9.14
CA PRO A 14 -6.01 -6.95 8.08
C PRO A 14 -5.41 -6.59 6.72
N VAL A 15 -5.61 -7.43 5.71
CA VAL A 15 -5.28 -7.03 4.33
C VAL A 15 -6.25 -5.91 3.95
N PRO A 16 -5.75 -4.74 3.51
CA PRO A 16 -6.61 -3.63 3.14
C PRO A 16 -7.53 -3.97 1.97
N GLU A 17 -8.69 -3.32 1.98
CA GLU A 17 -9.68 -3.31 0.90
C GLU A 17 -10.35 -4.68 0.62
N GLY A 18 -11.66 -4.74 0.79
CA GLY A 18 -12.50 -5.80 0.23
C GLY A 18 -12.46 -7.17 0.91
N THR A 19 -11.81 -7.34 2.06
CA THR A 19 -11.82 -8.60 2.81
C THR A 19 -11.84 -8.40 4.31
N SER A 20 -12.56 -9.28 5.02
CA SER A 20 -12.51 -9.41 6.48
C SER A 20 -11.85 -10.74 6.92
N GLU A 21 -11.42 -11.57 5.97
CA GLU A 21 -10.95 -12.93 6.22
C GLU A 21 -9.43 -13.07 6.12
N TRP A 22 -8.76 -12.10 5.53
CA TRP A 22 -7.32 -12.17 5.33
C TRP A 22 -6.56 -11.15 6.17
N TYR A 23 -5.49 -11.62 6.77
CA TYR A 23 -4.52 -10.84 7.53
C TYR A 23 -3.13 -11.05 6.96
N TYR A 24 -2.24 -10.12 7.18
CA TYR A 24 -0.85 -10.27 6.79
C TYR A 24 0.10 -9.85 7.90
N GLY A 25 1.30 -10.38 7.86
CA GLY A 25 2.43 -9.95 8.68
C GLY A 25 3.69 -9.84 7.85
N ILE A 26 4.46 -8.78 8.11
CA ILE A 26 5.77 -8.58 7.47
C ILE A 26 6.83 -8.57 8.57
N SER A 27 7.93 -9.30 8.35
CA SER A 27 9.05 -9.33 9.29
C SER A 27 9.78 -7.97 9.34
N LYS A 28 10.29 -7.62 10.53
CA LYS A 28 10.77 -6.26 10.86
C LYS A 28 12.22 -5.96 10.46
N GLU A 29 12.74 -6.53 9.38
CA GLU A 29 14.09 -6.20 8.91
C GLU A 29 14.20 -4.76 8.39
N TYR A 30 13.10 -4.23 7.85
CA TYR A 30 12.93 -2.85 7.38
C TYR A 30 11.54 -2.37 7.79
N GLY A 31 11.37 -1.07 8.01
CA GLY A 31 10.07 -0.46 8.27
C GLY A 31 9.19 -0.45 7.02
N ASP A 32 9.82 -0.15 5.86
CA ASP A 32 9.14 -0.07 4.58
C ASP A 32 10.10 -0.27 3.38
N LEU A 33 9.58 -0.12 2.16
CA LEU A 33 10.37 -0.21 0.94
C LEU A 33 11.40 0.92 0.81
N TYR A 34 11.13 2.09 1.38
CA TYR A 34 12.04 3.23 1.34
C TYR A 34 13.25 3.03 2.25
N GLU A 35 13.07 2.53 3.45
CA GLU A 35 14.20 2.19 4.34
C GLU A 35 15.10 1.12 3.73
N ALA A 36 14.51 0.12 3.05
CA ALA A 36 15.27 -0.88 2.31
C ALA A 36 16.07 -0.23 1.17
N GLU A 37 15.45 0.67 0.38
CA GLU A 37 16.13 1.42 -0.67
C GLU A 37 17.30 2.25 -0.13
N GLU A 38 17.09 2.99 0.96
CA GLU A 38 18.14 3.79 1.61
C GLU A 38 19.31 2.91 2.09
N THR A 39 18.99 1.73 2.64
CA THR A 39 19.99 0.75 3.04
C THR A 39 20.82 0.29 1.84
N PHE A 40 20.18 -0.01 0.72
CA PHE A 40 20.83 -0.41 -0.53
C PHE A 40 21.68 0.74 -1.12
N ARG A 41 21.15 1.96 -1.15
CA ARG A 41 21.86 3.17 -1.64
C ARG A 41 23.13 3.46 -0.85
N ARG A 42 23.17 3.10 0.44
CA ARG A 42 24.37 3.18 1.30
C ARG A 42 25.34 2.04 1.09
N GLY A 43 25.16 1.21 0.07
CA GLY A 43 26.02 0.08 -0.27
C GLY A 43 25.91 -1.11 0.69
N ARG A 44 24.85 -1.19 1.49
CA ARG A 44 24.59 -2.31 2.40
C ARG A 44 23.75 -3.38 1.71
N SER A 45 24.02 -4.65 2.04
CA SER A 45 23.23 -5.77 1.52
C SER A 45 21.81 -5.75 2.12
N ILE A 46 20.80 -5.94 1.26
CA ILE A 46 19.42 -6.15 1.67
C ILE A 46 19.24 -7.60 2.08
N LYS A 47 18.87 -7.83 3.33
CA LYS A 47 18.68 -9.18 3.89
C LYS A 47 17.39 -9.86 3.41
N GLY A 48 16.51 -9.09 2.78
CA GLY A 48 15.13 -9.51 2.50
C GLY A 48 14.25 -9.42 3.75
N ASN A 49 12.94 -9.44 3.53
CA ASN A 49 11.93 -9.60 4.56
C ASN A 49 11.02 -10.78 4.20
N SER A 50 10.23 -11.24 5.16
CA SER A 50 9.24 -12.30 4.96
C SER A 50 7.85 -11.72 5.02
N LEU A 51 6.96 -12.19 4.16
CA LEU A 51 5.53 -11.93 4.19
C LEU A 51 4.82 -13.24 4.55
N CYS A 52 3.94 -13.21 5.55
CA CYS A 52 2.97 -14.28 5.78
C CYS A 52 1.56 -13.74 5.57
N LEU A 53 0.69 -14.58 5.03
CA LEU A 53 -0.74 -14.37 4.91
C LEU A 53 -1.44 -15.32 5.88
N ILE A 54 -2.49 -14.86 6.55
CA ILE A 54 -3.20 -15.64 7.56
C ILE A 54 -4.69 -15.58 7.23
N HIS A 55 -5.29 -16.73 7.04
CA HIS A 55 -6.73 -16.81 6.79
C HIS A 55 -7.51 -16.90 8.10
N TYR A 56 -8.57 -16.13 8.23
CA TYR A 56 -9.53 -16.15 9.33
C TYR A 56 -10.85 -16.78 8.84
N PRO A 57 -11.51 -17.65 9.62
CA PRO A 57 -11.27 -17.92 11.05
C PRO A 57 -10.37 -19.12 11.37
N ASP A 58 -9.93 -19.89 10.38
CA ASP A 58 -9.17 -21.13 10.62
C ASP A 58 -7.74 -20.88 11.11
N GLY A 59 -7.14 -19.74 10.80
CA GLY A 59 -5.78 -19.33 11.17
C GLY A 59 -4.70 -20.10 10.41
N GLU A 60 -5.02 -20.57 9.22
CA GLU A 60 -4.05 -21.15 8.31
C GLU A 60 -3.05 -20.07 7.84
N VAL A 61 -1.75 -20.44 7.78
CA VAL A 61 -0.66 -19.51 7.46
C VAL A 61 -0.02 -19.92 6.15
N PHE A 62 0.04 -18.95 5.25
CA PHE A 62 0.65 -19.10 3.92
C PHE A 62 1.89 -18.22 3.80
N TRP A 63 2.89 -18.76 3.12
CA TRP A 63 4.14 -18.08 2.81
C TRP A 63 4.25 -17.94 1.30
N PRO A 64 3.80 -16.80 0.71
CA PRO A 64 3.67 -16.66 -0.74
C PRO A 64 4.97 -16.93 -1.51
N PHE A 65 6.12 -16.64 -0.88
CA PHE A 65 7.43 -16.95 -1.45
C PHE A 65 8.52 -16.94 -0.36
N PRO A 66 9.66 -17.60 -0.61
CA PRO A 66 10.75 -17.61 0.35
C PRO A 66 11.44 -16.24 0.45
N LYS A 67 11.90 -15.90 1.64
CA LYS A 67 12.74 -14.73 1.87
C LYS A 67 13.96 -14.76 0.97
N THR A 68 14.16 -13.69 0.19
CA THR A 68 15.26 -13.61 -0.79
C THR A 68 16.16 -12.42 -0.49
N ILE A 69 17.48 -12.66 -0.47
CA ILE A 69 18.49 -11.61 -0.31
C ILE A 69 18.40 -10.65 -1.51
N GLY A 70 18.46 -9.36 -1.24
CA GLY A 70 18.39 -8.32 -2.26
C GLY A 70 16.99 -7.83 -2.58
N THR A 71 15.94 -8.45 -1.99
CA THR A 71 14.55 -8.07 -2.23
C THR A 71 13.87 -7.54 -0.97
N CYS A 72 12.85 -6.73 -1.13
CA CYS A 72 11.98 -6.28 -0.04
C CYS A 72 10.53 -6.24 -0.53
N THR A 73 9.63 -6.81 0.27
CA THR A 73 8.20 -6.89 0.00
C THR A 73 7.48 -5.79 0.76
N GLY A 74 6.58 -5.08 0.08
CA GLY A 74 5.72 -4.08 0.67
C GLY A 74 4.36 -4.64 1.08
N LYS A 75 3.47 -3.75 1.53
CA LYS A 75 2.13 -4.09 2.01
C LYS A 75 1.27 -4.69 0.89
N PRO A 76 0.52 -5.76 1.19
CA PRO A 76 -0.42 -6.36 0.25
C PRO A 76 -1.72 -5.56 0.16
N VAL A 77 -2.50 -5.82 -0.90
CA VAL A 77 -3.90 -5.39 -1.07
C VAL A 77 -4.72 -6.56 -1.58
N TYR A 78 -6.02 -6.57 -1.26
CA TYR A 78 -6.96 -7.58 -1.73
C TYR A 78 -7.79 -7.06 -2.89
N LEU A 79 -8.01 -7.90 -3.90
CA LEU A 79 -8.90 -7.61 -5.02
C LEU A 79 -9.41 -8.91 -5.64
N ASN A 80 -10.73 -9.13 -5.67
CA ASN A 80 -11.38 -10.25 -6.39
C ASN A 80 -10.76 -11.62 -6.07
N ASP A 81 -10.77 -12.02 -4.80
CA ASP A 81 -10.23 -13.29 -4.29
C ASP A 81 -8.72 -13.50 -4.53
N HIS A 82 -8.00 -12.40 -4.72
CA HIS A 82 -6.55 -12.41 -4.88
C HIS A 82 -5.90 -11.38 -3.94
N ILE A 83 -4.71 -11.70 -3.48
CA ILE A 83 -3.88 -10.78 -2.69
C ILE A 83 -2.67 -10.39 -3.52
N TYR A 84 -2.56 -9.11 -3.84
CA TYR A 84 -1.45 -8.55 -4.59
C TYR A 84 -0.46 -7.89 -3.65
N PHE A 85 0.82 -8.02 -3.92
CA PHE A 85 1.86 -7.37 -3.12
C PHE A 85 3.06 -6.97 -3.98
N PRO A 86 3.65 -5.78 -3.69
CA PRO A 86 4.84 -5.32 -4.40
C PRO A 86 6.08 -5.96 -3.77
N ASN A 87 7.02 -6.35 -4.60
CA ASN A 87 8.34 -6.79 -4.20
C ASN A 87 9.40 -6.03 -5.01
N VAL A 88 10.30 -5.35 -4.34
CA VAL A 88 11.39 -4.62 -4.98
C VAL A 88 12.67 -5.45 -4.92
N ASP A 89 13.16 -5.82 -6.10
CA ASP A 89 14.47 -6.44 -6.29
C ASP A 89 15.52 -5.36 -6.58
N PHE A 90 16.26 -4.99 -5.55
CA PHE A 90 17.28 -3.96 -5.63
C PHE A 90 18.49 -4.37 -6.45
N VAL A 91 18.83 -5.66 -6.43
CA VAL A 91 19.99 -6.22 -7.16
C VAL A 91 19.73 -6.17 -8.67
N ASN A 92 18.58 -6.70 -9.09
CA ASN A 92 18.17 -6.71 -10.49
C ASN A 92 17.47 -5.40 -10.93
N ARG A 93 17.27 -4.46 -9.99
CA ARG A 93 16.63 -3.16 -10.22
C ARG A 93 15.24 -3.27 -10.83
N MET A 94 14.40 -4.10 -10.24
CA MET A 94 13.03 -4.35 -10.69
C MET A 94 12.04 -4.14 -9.55
N ILE A 95 10.83 -3.73 -9.92
CA ILE A 95 9.64 -3.77 -9.08
C ILE A 95 8.76 -4.87 -9.66
N CYS A 96 8.43 -5.86 -8.85
CA CYS A 96 7.57 -6.97 -9.22
C CYS A 96 6.26 -6.86 -8.44
N ILE A 97 5.12 -7.11 -9.09
CA ILE A 97 3.83 -7.26 -8.41
C ILE A 97 3.46 -8.73 -8.54
N PHE A 98 3.33 -9.39 -7.41
CA PHE A 98 2.89 -10.77 -7.31
C PHE A 98 1.41 -10.83 -6.95
N CYS A 99 0.77 -11.91 -7.36
CA CYS A 99 -0.60 -12.26 -7.05
C CYS A 99 -0.60 -13.59 -6.33
N PHE A 100 -1.20 -13.64 -5.15
CA PHE A 100 -1.53 -14.86 -4.43
C PHE A 100 -3.01 -15.16 -4.63
N ASP A 101 -3.31 -16.32 -5.20
CA ASP A 101 -4.68 -16.81 -5.36
C ASP A 101 -5.20 -17.33 -4.01
N CYS A 102 -6.31 -16.80 -3.54
CA CYS A 102 -6.88 -17.17 -2.25
C CYS A 102 -7.58 -18.55 -2.25
N GLN A 103 -7.81 -19.15 -3.41
CA GLN A 103 -8.45 -20.46 -3.56
C GLN A 103 -7.42 -21.58 -3.73
N ASP A 104 -6.49 -21.38 -4.66
CA ASP A 104 -5.47 -22.38 -5.01
C ASP A 104 -4.20 -22.23 -4.17
N HIS A 105 -4.05 -21.12 -3.46
CA HIS A 105 -2.89 -20.76 -2.63
C HIS A 105 -1.56 -20.68 -3.41
N GLU A 106 -1.65 -20.47 -4.70
CA GLU A 106 -0.50 -20.31 -5.57
C GLU A 106 -0.10 -18.85 -5.72
N THR A 107 1.19 -18.60 -5.94
CA THR A 107 1.72 -17.25 -6.14
C THR A 107 2.32 -17.10 -7.52
N GLU A 108 1.87 -16.10 -8.25
CA GLU A 108 2.34 -15.81 -9.60
C GLU A 108 2.88 -14.38 -9.74
N LEU A 109 3.87 -14.22 -10.60
CA LEU A 109 4.34 -12.91 -11.02
C LEU A 109 3.38 -12.32 -12.07
N GLN A 110 2.72 -11.20 -11.74
CA GLN A 110 1.79 -10.53 -12.64
C GLN A 110 2.46 -9.41 -13.44
N ILE A 111 3.25 -8.58 -12.77
CA ILE A 111 3.81 -7.35 -13.34
C ILE A 111 5.28 -7.25 -13.00
N LYS A 112 6.07 -6.80 -13.98
CA LYS A 112 7.49 -6.51 -13.79
C LYS A 112 7.82 -5.14 -14.40
N LEU A 113 8.27 -4.21 -13.56
CA LEU A 113 8.64 -2.85 -13.93
C LEU A 113 10.10 -2.58 -13.60
N PRO A 114 10.83 -1.81 -14.40
CA PRO A 114 12.16 -1.35 -14.00
C PRO A 114 12.09 -0.47 -12.75
N LEU A 115 13.02 -0.62 -11.79
CA LEU A 115 13.07 0.23 -10.58
C LEU A 115 13.23 1.72 -10.93
N LYS A 116 13.88 2.04 -12.04
CA LYS A 116 13.96 3.42 -12.59
C LYS A 116 12.60 4.02 -12.97
N SER A 117 11.52 3.23 -12.95
CA SER A 117 10.15 3.70 -13.16
C SER A 117 9.68 4.59 -12.02
N VAL A 118 10.33 4.52 -10.87
CA VAL A 118 10.11 5.40 -9.72
C VAL A 118 11.37 6.21 -9.42
N ARG A 119 11.18 7.39 -8.84
CA ARG A 119 12.29 8.22 -8.37
C ARG A 119 12.90 7.68 -7.08
N SER A 120 12.03 7.14 -6.22
CA SER A 120 12.37 6.46 -4.97
C SER A 120 11.21 5.56 -4.55
N CYS A 121 11.44 4.67 -3.60
CA CYS A 121 10.40 3.83 -3.01
C CYS A 121 9.63 4.54 -1.87
N TYR A 122 9.80 5.85 -1.69
CA TYR A 122 9.09 6.61 -0.66
C TYR A 122 7.58 6.58 -0.92
N ASN A 123 6.80 6.08 0.04
CA ASN A 123 5.36 5.86 -0.08
C ASN A 123 4.95 5.13 -1.38
N LEU A 124 5.78 4.17 -1.82
CA LEU A 124 5.44 3.29 -2.94
C LEU A 124 4.48 2.21 -2.44
N GLN A 125 3.23 2.23 -2.93
CA GLN A 125 2.16 1.36 -2.44
C GLN A 125 1.30 0.82 -3.58
N LEU A 126 0.69 -0.35 -3.33
CA LEU A 126 -0.42 -0.85 -4.14
C LEU A 126 -1.76 -0.37 -3.58
N HIS A 127 -2.72 -0.19 -4.48
CA HIS A 127 -4.13 0.04 -4.18
C HIS A 127 -4.97 -0.94 -5.00
N GLY A 128 -6.08 -1.43 -4.42
CA GLY A 128 -6.83 -2.56 -4.96
C GLY A 128 -7.81 -2.24 -6.08
N SER A 129 -8.52 -1.12 -6.01
CA SER A 129 -9.66 -0.87 -6.91
C SER A 129 -9.55 0.47 -7.64
N PRO A 130 -9.10 0.48 -8.91
CA PRO A 130 -8.44 -0.61 -9.64
C PRO A 130 -7.02 -0.86 -9.16
N LEU A 131 -6.53 -2.08 -9.38
CA LEU A 131 -5.16 -2.42 -9.00
C LEU A 131 -4.17 -1.45 -9.65
N SER A 132 -3.44 -0.73 -8.82
CA SER A 132 -2.50 0.30 -9.26
C SER A 132 -1.30 0.41 -8.33
N LEU A 133 -0.14 0.73 -8.88
CA LEU A 133 1.05 1.07 -8.12
C LEU A 133 1.18 2.59 -8.09
N THR A 134 1.16 3.16 -6.91
CA THR A 134 1.25 4.62 -6.70
C THR A 134 2.46 5.00 -5.89
N ARG A 135 2.81 6.26 -5.93
CA ARG A 135 3.84 6.88 -5.12
C ARG A 135 3.42 8.29 -4.71
N GLN A 136 3.67 8.63 -3.44
CA GLN A 136 3.55 9.98 -2.94
C GLN A 136 4.95 10.48 -2.50
N GLY A 137 5.57 11.33 -3.32
CA GLY A 137 6.91 11.82 -3.03
C GLY A 137 6.95 12.90 -1.94
N GLU A 138 8.07 13.01 -1.24
CA GLU A 138 8.34 14.08 -0.25
C GLU A 138 8.22 15.48 -0.86
N GLU A 139 8.41 15.59 -2.18
CA GLU A 139 8.25 16.82 -2.96
C GLU A 139 6.78 17.24 -3.18
N GLY A 140 5.81 16.53 -2.59
CA GLY A 140 4.37 16.74 -2.80
C GLY A 140 3.89 16.31 -4.18
N LEU A 141 4.58 15.36 -4.83
CA LEU A 141 4.19 14.80 -6.11
C LEU A 141 3.44 13.48 -5.89
N PHE A 142 2.23 13.40 -6.39
CA PHE A 142 1.49 12.14 -6.54
C PHE A 142 1.78 11.54 -7.91
N GLU A 143 1.97 10.23 -7.96
CA GLU A 143 2.22 9.49 -9.18
C GLU A 143 1.43 8.17 -9.17
N ILE A 144 0.73 7.86 -10.27
CA ILE A 144 0.39 6.49 -10.63
C ILE A 144 1.51 6.00 -11.54
N ILE A 145 2.17 4.92 -11.15
CA ILE A 145 3.31 4.34 -11.86
C ILE A 145 2.84 3.29 -12.87
N TRP A 146 1.80 2.57 -12.50
CA TRP A 146 1.16 1.51 -13.29
C TRP A 146 -0.31 1.39 -12.85
N PRO A 147 -1.26 1.08 -13.76
CA PRO A 147 -1.11 0.67 -15.16
C PRO A 147 -0.82 1.82 -16.14
N GLU A 148 -1.19 3.03 -15.82
CA GLU A 148 -0.89 4.22 -16.60
C GLU A 148 0.08 5.16 -15.89
N ARG A 149 0.67 6.09 -16.62
CA ARG A 149 1.57 7.11 -16.06
C ARG A 149 0.83 8.41 -15.85
N ILE A 150 0.61 8.76 -14.58
CA ILE A 150 -0.03 10.01 -14.17
C ILE A 150 0.85 10.66 -13.11
N SER A 151 0.97 11.97 -13.16
CA SER A 151 1.65 12.71 -12.09
C SER A 151 1.14 14.15 -12.00
N PHE A 152 0.95 14.61 -10.78
CA PHE A 152 0.59 16.00 -10.48
C PHE A 152 1.02 16.38 -9.05
N LYS A 153 1.08 17.66 -8.77
CA LYS A 153 1.33 18.16 -7.42
C LYS A 153 0.07 18.08 -6.56
N MET A 154 0.24 17.55 -5.37
CA MET A 154 -0.76 17.58 -4.31
C MET A 154 -0.58 18.83 -3.45
N ASP A 155 -1.65 19.20 -2.76
CA ASP A 155 -1.55 20.15 -1.65
C ASP A 155 -0.86 19.49 -0.44
N PRO A 156 -0.32 20.28 0.48
CA PRO A 156 0.17 19.77 1.75
C PRO A 156 -0.92 19.00 2.52
N HIS A 157 -0.50 17.97 3.26
CA HIS A 157 -1.37 17.15 4.12
C HIS A 157 -2.40 16.29 3.36
N GLU A 158 -2.29 16.17 2.05
CA GLU A 158 -3.08 15.21 1.28
C GLU A 158 -2.42 13.83 1.25
N SER A 159 -3.24 12.79 1.38
CA SER A 159 -2.83 11.39 1.22
C SER A 159 -3.85 10.65 0.35
N PHE A 160 -3.36 10.06 -0.73
CA PHE A 160 -4.20 9.25 -1.63
C PHE A 160 -4.63 7.96 -0.94
N PHE A 161 -5.90 7.57 -1.10
CA PHE A 161 -6.39 6.32 -0.53
C PHE A 161 -7.30 5.51 -1.45
N LEU A 162 -7.94 6.14 -2.46
CA LEU A 162 -8.89 5.44 -3.32
C LEU A 162 -8.91 6.05 -4.72
N ARG A 163 -9.14 5.19 -5.71
CA ARG A 163 -9.55 5.57 -7.06
C ARG A 163 -10.89 4.92 -7.39
N GLU A 164 -11.79 5.68 -7.95
CA GLU A 164 -13.03 5.22 -8.53
C GLU A 164 -13.16 5.81 -9.95
N ASP A 165 -13.09 4.96 -10.95
CA ASP A 165 -13.03 5.36 -12.37
C ASP A 165 -11.94 6.42 -12.64
N ASP A 166 -12.36 7.62 -13.03
CA ASP A 166 -11.49 8.78 -13.32
C ASP A 166 -11.39 9.75 -12.13
N ARG A 167 -11.80 9.34 -10.95
CA ARG A 167 -11.76 10.11 -9.72
C ARG A 167 -10.72 9.56 -8.76
N LEU A 168 -9.92 10.44 -8.20
CA LEU A 168 -8.90 10.14 -7.20
C LEU A 168 -9.29 10.80 -5.89
N TYR A 169 -9.33 10.02 -4.81
CA TYR A 169 -9.75 10.46 -3.49
C TYR A 169 -8.54 10.59 -2.58
N PHE A 170 -8.41 11.76 -1.96
CA PHE A 170 -7.34 12.11 -1.05
C PHE A 170 -7.93 12.48 0.29
N TRP A 171 -7.43 11.88 1.35
CA TRP A 171 -7.66 12.34 2.69
C TRP A 171 -6.78 13.56 2.96
N LYS A 172 -7.35 14.64 3.51
CA LYS A 172 -6.64 15.88 3.85
C LYS A 172 -6.98 16.30 5.26
N TRP A 173 -5.97 16.61 6.03
CA TRP A 173 -6.14 17.06 7.40
C TRP A 173 -5.63 18.49 7.59
N TYR A 174 -6.21 19.14 8.57
CA TYR A 174 -5.93 20.52 8.91
C TYR A 174 -5.76 20.66 10.41
N GLU A 175 -4.86 21.55 10.82
CA GLU A 175 -4.64 21.97 12.19
C GLU A 175 -4.59 23.49 12.24
N GLU A 176 -5.26 24.08 13.22
CA GLU A 176 -5.20 25.51 13.50
C GLU A 176 -5.13 25.75 15.00
N GLY A 177 -4.44 26.86 15.41
CA GLY A 177 -4.32 27.30 16.79
C GLY A 177 -3.32 26.48 17.60
N ASP A 178 -3.28 26.82 18.89
CA ASP A 178 -2.47 26.12 19.90
C ASP A 178 -3.20 26.04 21.25
N GLY A 179 -2.77 25.14 22.11
CA GLY A 179 -3.31 24.99 23.47
C GLY A 179 -4.83 24.80 23.50
N SER A 180 -5.57 25.73 24.15
CA SER A 180 -7.04 25.65 24.28
C SER A 180 -7.81 25.96 22.98
N ASP A 181 -7.15 26.59 22.02
CA ASP A 181 -7.78 27.02 20.75
C ASP A 181 -7.42 26.09 19.60
N TYR A 182 -6.74 24.96 19.87
CA TYR A 182 -6.40 23.95 18.89
C TYR A 182 -7.66 23.36 18.25
N ARG A 183 -7.67 23.33 16.91
CA ARG A 183 -8.71 22.73 16.10
C ARG A 183 -8.08 21.77 15.12
N TYR A 184 -8.71 20.63 14.97
CA TYR A 184 -8.37 19.61 13.96
C TYR A 184 -9.61 19.22 13.19
N TRP A 185 -9.50 19.13 11.88
CA TRP A 185 -10.57 18.59 11.05
C TRP A 185 -10.01 17.92 9.80
N GLU A 186 -10.83 17.13 9.17
CA GLU A 186 -10.51 16.35 7.99
C GLU A 186 -11.49 16.63 6.87
N GLU A 187 -11.00 16.50 5.65
CA GLU A 187 -11.78 16.59 4.42
C GLU A 187 -11.31 15.52 3.44
N THR A 188 -12.23 15.04 2.60
CA THR A 188 -11.88 14.23 1.44
C THR A 188 -11.85 15.10 0.20
N VAL A 189 -10.70 15.22 -0.43
CA VAL A 189 -10.50 15.97 -1.68
C VAL A 189 -10.59 15.00 -2.84
N VAL A 190 -11.55 15.22 -3.74
CA VAL A 190 -11.71 14.44 -4.96
C VAL A 190 -11.06 15.18 -6.12
N ARG A 191 -10.14 14.50 -6.81
CA ARG A 191 -9.39 15.06 -7.95
C ARG A 191 -9.63 14.26 -9.23
N SER A 192 -9.50 14.93 -10.37
CA SER A 192 -9.41 14.26 -11.67
C SER A 192 -8.05 13.57 -11.84
N MET A 193 -7.90 12.78 -12.89
CA MET A 193 -6.64 12.14 -13.28
C MET A 193 -5.51 13.15 -13.62
N GLU A 194 -5.87 14.39 -13.95
CA GLU A 194 -4.91 15.50 -14.16
C GLU A 194 -4.62 16.29 -12.88
N GLY A 195 -5.17 15.86 -11.74
CA GLY A 195 -4.97 16.49 -10.43
C GLY A 195 -5.85 17.72 -10.15
N LYS A 196 -6.82 18.03 -11.02
CA LYS A 196 -7.75 19.14 -10.77
C LYS A 196 -8.73 18.74 -9.67
N VAL A 197 -8.92 19.61 -8.67
CA VAL A 197 -9.94 19.42 -7.64
C VAL A 197 -11.34 19.48 -8.29
N LEU A 198 -12.09 18.41 -8.12
CA LEU A 198 -13.46 18.26 -8.61
C LEU A 198 -14.46 18.56 -7.50
N GLU A 199 -14.17 18.09 -6.29
CA GLU A 199 -15.08 18.17 -5.15
C GLU A 199 -14.28 18.15 -3.84
N ILE A 200 -14.82 18.74 -2.79
CA ILE A 200 -14.32 18.64 -1.43
C ILE A 200 -15.49 18.21 -0.55
N LEU A 201 -15.34 17.05 0.09
CA LEU A 201 -16.33 16.46 0.99
C LEU A 201 -15.88 16.70 2.44
N PRO A 202 -16.70 17.33 3.29
CA PRO A 202 -16.34 17.51 4.70
C PRO A 202 -16.36 16.15 5.42
N GLY A 203 -15.36 15.87 6.22
CA GLY A 203 -15.20 14.59 6.94
C GLY A 203 -14.44 13.53 6.14
N ASP A 204 -14.67 12.28 6.49
CA ASP A 204 -13.91 11.14 6.02
C ASP A 204 -14.74 10.23 5.10
N VAL A 205 -14.11 9.66 4.08
CA VAL A 205 -14.68 8.61 3.24
C VAL A 205 -13.94 7.30 3.50
N ARG A 206 -14.68 6.26 3.81
CA ARG A 206 -14.13 4.93 4.11
C ARG A 206 -14.66 3.88 3.16
N ILE A 207 -13.77 2.97 2.78
CA ILE A 207 -14.12 1.75 2.07
C ILE A 207 -14.43 0.69 3.12
N MET A 208 -15.63 0.14 3.04
CA MET A 208 -16.06 -0.95 3.89
C MET A 208 -15.54 -2.30 3.36
N PRO A 209 -15.51 -3.37 4.18
CA PRO A 209 -15.01 -4.68 3.73
C PRO A 209 -15.73 -5.29 2.52
N ASP A 210 -16.96 -4.87 2.25
CA ASP A 210 -17.75 -5.26 1.06
C ASP A 210 -17.51 -4.37 -0.17
N GLY A 211 -16.62 -3.36 -0.04
CA GLY A 211 -16.29 -2.37 -1.08
C GLY A 211 -17.25 -1.17 -1.14
N GLU A 212 -18.28 -1.11 -0.27
CA GLU A 212 -19.15 0.06 -0.18
C GLU A 212 -18.39 1.26 0.37
N MET A 213 -18.63 2.45 -0.19
CA MET A 213 -18.05 3.70 0.33
C MET A 213 -19.00 4.38 1.30
N TRP A 214 -18.51 4.66 2.50
CA TRP A 214 -19.23 5.41 3.52
C TRP A 214 -18.63 6.79 3.69
N HIS A 215 -19.48 7.81 3.61
CA HIS A 215 -19.10 9.20 3.89
C HIS A 215 -19.52 9.56 5.31
N LEU A 216 -18.54 9.76 6.18
CA LEU A 216 -18.70 10.12 7.58
C LEU A 216 -18.60 11.65 7.72
N LYS A 217 -19.66 12.29 8.24
CA LYS A 217 -19.76 13.74 8.40
C LYS A 217 -19.67 14.16 9.86
#